data_65cf8c331c6b2ac34c7458a5e56b0f51
#
_entry.id   65cf8c331c6b2ac34c7458a5e56b0f51
#
_cell.length_a   1.000
_cell.length_b   1.000
_cell.length_c   1.000
_cell.angle_alpha   90.00
_cell.angle_beta   90.00
_cell.angle_gamma   90.00
#
_symmetry.space_group_name_H-M   'P 1'
#
loop_
_entity.id
_entity.type
_entity.pdbx_description
1 polymer ?
#
loop_
_entity_poly.entity_id
_entity_poly.type
_entity_poly.pdbx_seq_one_letter_code
_entity_poly.pdbx_strand_id
1 'polypeptide(L)'
;MIESERRGPVSVRSAVELLNAAYALHPAFGEAEIVELGADLRPAFPDNLPAVRRSGHVLHANGLFRHGFLLAPALAQRTADAVLLMLQPETNHADLPQRRRA
;
A
#
# COMPACT_ATOMS: atom_id res chain seq x y z
N MET A 1 -14.48 6.03 3.44
CA MET A 1 -13.87 4.68 3.41
C MET A 1 -14.36 3.92 4.63
N ILE A 2 -14.89 2.75 4.42
CA ILE A 2 -15.42 1.91 5.50
C ILE A 2 -14.33 0.91 5.88
N GLU A 3 -13.97 0.87 7.14
CA GLU A 3 -13.03 -0.10 7.67
C GLU A 3 -13.77 -1.35 8.15
N SER A 4 -13.44 -2.48 7.57
CA SER A 4 -13.87 -3.80 8.04
C SER A 4 -12.87 -4.85 7.60
N GLU A 5 -12.84 -5.96 8.31
CA GLU A 5 -12.01 -7.12 7.95
C GLU A 5 -12.77 -8.11 7.04
N ARG A 6 -13.80 -7.65 6.34
CA ARG A 6 -14.64 -8.49 5.51
C ARG A 6 -14.15 -8.56 4.07
N ARG A 7 -14.16 -9.78 3.54
CA ARG A 7 -14.08 -10.07 2.12
C ARG A 7 -15.41 -10.63 1.64
N GLY A 8 -15.69 -10.41 0.36
CA GLY A 8 -16.86 -11.00 -0.28
C GLY A 8 -18.00 -10.02 -0.51
N PRO A 9 -19.25 -10.40 -0.24
CA PRO A 9 -20.40 -9.54 -0.53
C PRO A 9 -20.34 -8.20 0.20
N VAL A 10 -20.76 -7.15 -0.51
CA VAL A 10 -20.84 -5.79 0.04
C VAL A 10 -22.10 -5.65 0.86
N SER A 11 -22.01 -5.05 2.06
CA SER A 11 -23.20 -4.71 2.84
C SER A 11 -23.98 -3.56 2.20
N VAL A 12 -25.29 -3.54 2.41
CA VAL A 12 -26.14 -2.44 1.93
C VAL A 12 -25.69 -1.09 2.51
N ARG A 13 -25.31 -1.06 3.78
CA ARG A 13 -24.78 0.16 4.40
C ARG A 13 -23.56 0.71 3.67
N SER A 14 -22.58 -0.14 3.39
CA SER A 14 -21.36 0.25 2.67
C SER A 14 -21.66 0.73 1.26
N ALA A 15 -22.52 0.03 0.54
CA ALA A 15 -22.93 0.43 -0.80
C ALA A 15 -23.62 1.80 -0.80
N VAL A 16 -24.59 2.03 0.07
CA VAL A 16 -25.32 3.30 0.17
C VAL A 16 -24.37 4.44 0.52
N GLU A 17 -23.48 4.25 1.46
CA GLU A 17 -22.52 5.29 1.86
C GLU A 17 -21.58 5.69 0.71
N LEU A 18 -21.03 4.74 0.00
CA LEU A 18 -20.12 5.00 -1.13
C LEU A 18 -20.87 5.60 -2.33
N LEU A 19 -22.06 5.12 -2.63
CA LEU A 19 -22.88 5.66 -3.72
C LEU A 19 -23.33 7.08 -3.43
N ASN A 20 -23.72 7.39 -2.20
CA ASN A 20 -24.06 8.75 -1.78
C ASN A 20 -22.86 9.68 -1.88
N ALA A 21 -21.66 9.24 -1.51
CA ALA A 21 -20.44 10.02 -1.64
C ALA A 21 -20.12 10.33 -3.12
N ALA A 22 -20.27 9.36 -4.00
CA ALA A 22 -20.07 9.55 -5.44
C ALA A 22 -21.10 10.54 -6.02
N TYR A 23 -22.37 10.38 -5.67
CA TYR A 23 -23.43 11.25 -6.12
C TYR A 23 -23.28 12.69 -5.62
N ALA A 24 -22.80 12.87 -4.39
CA ALA A 24 -22.49 14.19 -3.83
C ALA A 24 -21.29 14.85 -4.55
N LEU A 25 -20.36 14.07 -5.08
CA LEU A 25 -19.23 14.59 -5.83
C LEU A 25 -19.65 15.18 -7.18
N HIS A 26 -20.52 14.48 -7.91
CA HIS A 26 -21.05 14.96 -9.19
C HIS A 26 -22.42 14.32 -9.49
N PRO A 27 -23.45 15.12 -9.89
CA PRO A 27 -24.80 14.61 -10.15
C PRO A 27 -24.89 13.55 -11.26
N ALA A 28 -23.96 13.57 -12.22
CA ALA A 28 -23.93 12.60 -13.31
C ALA A 28 -23.75 11.14 -12.83
N PHE A 29 -23.19 10.93 -11.65
CA PHE A 29 -23.10 9.58 -11.06
C PHE A 29 -24.45 8.97 -10.73
N GLY A 30 -25.51 9.78 -10.59
CA GLY A 30 -26.87 9.28 -10.42
C GLY A 30 -27.39 8.50 -11.63
N GLU A 31 -26.89 8.78 -12.83
CA GLU A 31 -27.24 8.07 -14.07
C GLU A 31 -26.27 6.91 -14.40
N ALA A 32 -25.24 6.73 -13.60
CA ALA A 32 -24.30 5.63 -13.79
C ALA A 32 -24.91 4.29 -13.43
N GLU A 33 -24.58 3.26 -14.17
CA GLU A 33 -25.02 1.90 -13.87
C GLU A 33 -24.04 1.21 -12.93
N ILE A 34 -24.58 0.43 -11.98
CA ILE A 34 -23.77 -0.42 -11.11
C ILE A 34 -23.48 -1.71 -11.84
N VAL A 35 -22.24 -1.90 -12.27
CA VAL A 35 -21.81 -3.10 -12.99
C VAL A 35 -21.44 -4.21 -12.01
N GLU A 36 -20.71 -3.85 -10.94
CA GLU A 36 -20.22 -4.80 -9.95
C GLU A 36 -20.02 -4.11 -8.61
N LEU A 37 -20.29 -4.84 -7.52
CA LEU A 37 -19.94 -4.46 -6.15
C LEU A 37 -19.04 -5.53 -5.55
N GLY A 38 -17.93 -5.11 -4.97
CA GLY A 38 -16.98 -6.01 -4.35
C GLY A 38 -16.36 -5.44 -3.09
N ALA A 39 -15.89 -6.32 -2.24
CA ALA A 39 -15.13 -5.97 -1.03
C ALA A 39 -13.88 -6.83 -0.94
N ASP A 40 -12.77 -6.20 -0.61
CA ASP A 40 -11.52 -6.89 -0.36
C ASP A 40 -10.70 -6.13 0.70
N LEU A 41 -9.65 -6.78 1.17
CA LEU A 41 -8.75 -6.23 2.17
C LEU A 41 -7.63 -5.41 1.52
N ARG A 42 -7.32 -4.26 2.10
CA ARG A 42 -6.13 -3.51 1.72
C ARG A 42 -4.88 -4.14 2.34
N PRO A 43 -3.75 -4.09 1.64
CA PRO A 43 -2.50 -4.54 2.21
C PRO A 43 -2.05 -3.62 3.33
N ALA A 44 -2.11 -4.10 4.56
CA ALA A 44 -1.72 -3.35 5.74
C ALA A 44 -0.98 -4.24 6.73
N PHE A 45 0.06 -3.67 7.36
CA PHE A 45 0.68 -4.26 8.54
C PHE A 45 -0.04 -3.79 9.82
N PRO A 46 0.18 -4.44 10.98
CA PRO A 46 -0.49 -4.05 12.22
C PRO A 46 -0.29 -2.58 12.64
N ASP A 47 0.84 -1.98 12.28
CA ASP A 47 1.16 -0.57 12.54
C ASP A 47 0.69 0.39 11.44
N ASN A 48 0.07 -0.13 10.36
CA ASN A 48 -0.34 0.60 9.17
C ASN A 48 0.80 1.36 8.45
N LEU A 49 2.05 0.97 8.69
CA LEU A 49 3.22 1.55 8.02
C LEU A 49 3.71 0.64 6.90
N PRO A 50 4.04 1.21 5.72
CA PRO A 50 4.63 0.43 4.64
C PRO A 50 6.03 -0.05 5.01
N ALA A 51 6.41 -1.19 4.48
CA ALA A 51 7.72 -1.77 4.72
C ALA A 51 8.32 -2.40 3.47
N VAL A 52 9.64 -2.32 3.37
CA VAL A 52 10.44 -3.10 2.44
C VAL A 52 11.19 -4.14 3.26
N ARG A 53 10.93 -5.41 2.99
CA ARG A 53 11.52 -6.54 3.72
C ARG A 53 12.25 -7.46 2.76
N ARG A 54 13.41 -7.93 3.18
CA ARG A 54 14.21 -8.90 2.44
C ARG A 54 14.04 -10.30 3.01
N SER A 55 13.84 -11.26 2.11
CA SER A 55 13.86 -12.70 2.43
C SER A 55 14.77 -13.39 1.39
N GLY A 56 16.01 -13.73 1.77
CA GLY A 56 17.01 -14.27 0.84
C GLY A 56 17.30 -13.29 -0.30
N HIS A 57 16.96 -13.70 -1.53
CA HIS A 57 17.12 -12.88 -2.74
C HIS A 57 15.84 -12.16 -3.18
N VAL A 58 14.80 -12.21 -2.35
CA VAL A 58 13.50 -11.59 -2.65
C VAL A 58 13.28 -10.37 -1.78
N LEU A 59 12.86 -9.28 -2.39
CA LEU A 59 12.38 -8.09 -1.70
C LEU A 59 10.86 -8.01 -1.78
N HIS A 60 10.24 -7.77 -0.64
CA HIS A 60 8.80 -7.54 -0.50
C HIS A 60 8.58 -6.07 -0.13
N ALA A 61 7.93 -5.32 -1.01
CA ALA A 61 7.48 -3.95 -0.74
C ALA A 61 5.96 -3.96 -0.63
N ASN A 62 5.42 -3.62 0.53
CA ASN A 62 3.98 -3.75 0.77
C ASN A 62 3.53 -2.87 1.94
N GLY A 63 2.21 -2.88 2.19
CA GLY A 63 1.62 -2.28 3.38
C GLY A 63 1.27 -0.81 3.23
N LEU A 64 1.04 -0.31 2.02
CA LEU A 64 0.68 1.10 1.77
C LEU A 64 -0.67 1.51 2.34
N PHE A 65 -1.51 0.55 2.74
CA PHE A 65 -2.80 0.74 3.39
C PHE A 65 -3.70 1.72 2.60
N ARG A 66 -3.96 2.92 3.15
CA ARG A 66 -4.78 3.95 2.50
C ARG A 66 -3.98 4.93 1.63
N HIS A 67 -2.66 4.92 1.76
CA HIS A 67 -1.79 5.98 1.29
C HIS A 67 -0.97 5.60 0.05
N GLY A 68 -1.46 4.62 -0.73
CA GLY A 68 -0.74 4.13 -1.91
C GLY A 68 -0.36 5.25 -2.88
N PHE A 69 -1.28 6.12 -3.21
CA PHE A 69 -1.02 7.24 -4.13
C PHE A 69 0.04 8.20 -3.61
N LEU A 70 -0.06 8.58 -2.34
CA LEU A 70 0.86 9.54 -1.72
C LEU A 70 2.24 8.95 -1.47
N LEU A 71 2.30 7.72 -0.97
CA LEU A 71 3.53 7.11 -0.48
C LEU A 71 4.23 6.20 -1.50
N ALA A 72 3.58 5.84 -2.61
CA ALA A 72 4.16 4.96 -3.61
C ALA A 72 5.51 5.46 -4.15
N PRO A 73 5.72 6.75 -4.48
CA PRO A 73 7.02 7.23 -4.93
C PRO A 73 8.14 7.02 -3.89
N ALA A 74 7.86 7.31 -2.62
CA ALA A 74 8.83 7.11 -1.54
C ALA A 74 9.14 5.63 -1.32
N LEU A 75 8.13 4.76 -1.34
CA LEU A 75 8.32 3.32 -1.21
C LEU A 75 9.09 2.74 -2.40
N ALA A 76 8.82 3.22 -3.61
CA ALA A 76 9.54 2.82 -4.81
C ALA A 76 11.02 3.18 -4.71
N GLN A 77 11.35 4.39 -4.25
CA GLN A 77 12.74 4.81 -4.05
C GLN A 77 13.45 3.92 -3.02
N ARG A 78 12.81 3.67 -1.88
CA ARG A 78 13.37 2.79 -0.85
C ARG A 78 13.59 1.36 -1.35
N THR A 79 12.68 0.86 -2.17
CA THR A 79 12.80 -0.47 -2.78
C THR A 79 13.95 -0.52 -3.78
N ALA A 80 14.08 0.49 -4.63
CA ALA A 80 15.18 0.61 -5.58
C ALA A 80 16.55 0.67 -4.86
N ASP A 81 16.66 1.47 -3.81
CA ASP A 81 17.87 1.56 -3.01
C ASP A 81 18.24 0.21 -2.37
N ALA A 82 17.25 -0.52 -1.87
CA ALA A 82 17.46 -1.85 -1.31
C ALA A 82 17.93 -2.86 -2.38
N VAL A 83 17.39 -2.81 -3.59
CA VAL A 83 17.83 -3.64 -4.72
C VAL A 83 19.28 -3.34 -5.07
N LEU A 84 19.65 -2.07 -5.18
CA LEU A 84 21.02 -1.67 -5.49
C LEU A 84 22.01 -2.17 -4.44
N LEU A 85 21.64 -2.13 -3.16
CA LEU A 85 22.45 -2.69 -2.07
C LEU A 85 22.62 -4.21 -2.20
N MET A 86 21.58 -4.93 -2.64
CA MET A 86 21.64 -6.38 -2.86
C MET A 86 22.56 -6.75 -4.03
N LEU A 87 22.68 -5.90 -5.03
CA LEU A 87 23.50 -6.14 -6.23
C LEU A 87 24.96 -5.73 -6.06
N GLN A 88 25.32 -5.05 -4.97
CA GLN A 88 26.71 -4.72 -4.69
C GLN A 88 27.49 -5.99 -4.36
N PRO A 89 28.71 -6.18 -4.94
CA PRO A 89 29.59 -7.27 -4.54
C PRO A 89 29.93 -7.11 -3.05
N GLU A 90 30.01 -8.22 -2.34
CA GLU A 90 30.41 -8.23 -0.93
C GLU A 90 31.81 -7.61 -0.79
N THR A 91 31.85 -6.32 -0.50
CA THR A 91 33.06 -5.69 -0.01
C THR A 91 33.22 -6.14 1.44
N ASN A 92 34.39 -6.71 1.74
CA ASN A 92 34.75 -7.13 3.09
C ASN A 92 34.31 -6.08 4.12
N HIS A 93 33.46 -6.47 5.06
CA HIS A 93 32.93 -5.61 6.12
C HIS A 93 34.00 -4.94 7.02
N ALA A 94 35.28 -5.26 6.84
CA ALA A 94 36.39 -4.72 7.60
C ALA A 94 36.70 -3.23 7.30
N ASP A 95 36.24 -2.69 6.14
CA ASP A 95 36.63 -1.35 5.66
C ASP A 95 35.48 -0.32 5.61
N LEU A 96 34.30 -0.66 6.14
CA LEU A 96 33.22 0.31 6.21
C LEU A 96 33.36 1.16 7.46
N PRO A 97 33.52 2.50 7.35
CA PRO A 97 33.49 3.36 8.52
C PRO A 97 32.12 3.22 9.19
N GLN A 98 32.13 2.81 10.46
CA GLN A 98 30.94 2.79 11.29
C GLN A 98 30.36 4.21 11.30
N ARG A 99 29.25 4.40 10.57
CA ARG A 99 28.49 5.64 10.72
C ARG A 99 27.96 5.67 12.15
N ARG A 100 28.58 6.54 12.95
CA ARG A 100 28.02 6.88 14.27
C ARG A 100 26.59 7.34 14.07
N ARG A 101 25.67 6.64 14.69
CA ARG A 101 24.30 7.13 14.83
C ARG A 101 24.37 8.46 15.60
N ALA A 102 24.00 9.50 14.91
CA ALA A 102 23.68 10.76 15.57
C ALA A 102 22.31 10.64 16.22
#